data_6e216e94a4d50cbc737fb9192cfef6b9
#
_entry.id   6e216e94a4d50cbc737fb9192cfef6b9
#
_cell.length_a   1.000
_cell.length_b   1.000
_cell.length_c   1.000
_cell.angle_alpha   90.00
_cell.angle_beta   90.00
_cell.angle_gamma   90.00
#
_symmetry.space_group_name_H-M   'P 1'
#
loop_
_entity.id
_entity.type
_entity.pdbx_description
1 polymer ?
#
loop_
_entity_poly.entity_id
_entity_poly.type
_entity_poly.pdbx_seq_one_letter_code
_entity_poly.pdbx_strand_id
1 'polypeptide(L)'
;KHLESIEIEHDNKEVKNLKTDYVLGFFGLIMQLGPIAKWGLNLNKKTINVDTEKFETDQKGIFAVGDICNYPGKLKLILSGFHEGALAARACFKLARPNEKYRFEFTTSSKTIKNRLGVKDD
;
A
#
# COMPACT_ATOMS: atom_id res chain seq x y z
N LYS A 1 -3.01 20.92 26.25
CA LYS A 1 -3.85 21.85 25.44
C LYS A 1 -5.06 21.06 24.99
N HIS A 2 -6.23 21.67 25.11
CA HIS A 2 -7.51 21.10 24.73
C HIS A 2 -8.05 21.88 23.52
N LEU A 3 -8.66 21.18 22.56
CA LEU A 3 -9.32 21.82 21.44
C LEU A 3 -10.68 22.32 21.94
N GLU A 4 -11.04 23.57 21.64
CA GLU A 4 -12.28 24.16 22.08
C GLU A 4 -13.22 24.48 20.90
N SER A 5 -12.64 24.78 19.74
CA SER A 5 -13.42 25.04 18.52
C SER A 5 -12.55 24.94 17.27
N ILE A 6 -13.21 24.84 16.12
CA ILE A 6 -12.61 24.96 14.78
C ILE A 6 -13.30 26.07 14.00
N GLU A 7 -12.53 26.75 13.17
CA GLU A 7 -13.06 27.70 12.18
C GLU A 7 -13.13 27.01 10.82
N ILE A 8 -14.27 27.13 10.16
CA ILE A 8 -14.52 26.61 8.81
C ILE A 8 -14.76 27.80 7.90
N GLU A 9 -13.89 27.98 6.91
CA GLU A 9 -14.09 28.95 5.84
C GLU A 9 -14.81 28.25 4.66
N HIS A 10 -15.95 28.79 4.26
CA HIS A 10 -16.69 28.36 3.09
C HIS A 10 -16.17 29.04 1.81
N ASP A 11 -16.49 28.49 0.63
CA ASP A 11 -16.07 29.02 -0.67
C ASP A 11 -16.51 30.49 -0.89
N ASN A 12 -17.60 30.91 -0.28
CA ASN A 12 -18.10 32.29 -0.26
C ASN A 12 -17.35 33.20 0.73
N LYS A 13 -16.25 32.72 1.37
CA LYS A 13 -15.46 33.39 2.41
C LYS A 13 -16.20 33.63 3.72
N GLU A 14 -17.36 33.05 3.91
CA GLU A 14 -18.04 33.06 5.20
C GLU A 14 -17.31 32.13 6.17
N VAL A 15 -16.97 32.64 7.36
CA VAL A 15 -16.30 31.88 8.40
C VAL A 15 -17.30 31.46 9.46
N LYS A 16 -17.39 30.17 9.73
CA LYS A 16 -18.21 29.59 10.78
C LYS A 16 -17.34 28.97 11.87
N ASN A 17 -17.56 29.38 13.11
CA ASN A 17 -16.91 28.76 14.26
C ASN A 17 -17.80 27.67 14.83
N LEU A 18 -17.23 26.44 15.00
CA LEU A 18 -17.89 25.30 15.60
C LEU A 18 -17.17 24.87 16.88
N LYS A 19 -17.89 24.87 18.00
CA LYS A 19 -17.39 24.29 19.24
C LYS A 19 -17.23 22.80 19.08
N THR A 20 -16.05 22.27 19.39
CA THR A 20 -15.75 20.82 19.29
C THR A 20 -14.53 20.48 20.12
N ASP A 21 -14.54 19.30 20.69
CA ASP A 21 -13.42 18.75 21.47
C ASP A 21 -12.48 17.91 20.60
N TYR A 22 -12.97 17.35 19.48
CA TYR A 22 -12.24 16.45 18.60
C TYR A 22 -12.52 16.76 17.14
N VAL A 23 -11.46 16.61 16.30
CA VAL A 23 -11.56 16.72 14.84
C VAL A 23 -10.96 15.46 14.20
N LEU A 24 -11.74 14.80 13.36
CA LEU A 24 -11.31 13.66 12.56
C LEU A 24 -11.24 14.09 11.09
N GLY A 25 -10.02 14.18 10.55
CA GLY A 25 -9.77 14.62 9.17
C GLY A 25 -9.76 13.46 8.20
N PHE A 26 -10.79 13.34 7.36
CA PHE A 26 -10.89 12.34 6.28
C PHE A 26 -10.83 12.98 4.89
N PHE A 27 -9.84 13.84 4.66
CA PHE A 27 -9.72 14.65 3.43
C PHE A 27 -9.12 13.89 2.23
N GLY A 28 -8.84 12.60 2.38
CA GLY A 28 -8.17 11.79 1.37
C GLY A 28 -6.66 12.02 1.34
N LEU A 29 -6.01 11.47 0.32
CA LEU A 29 -4.56 11.48 0.16
C LEU A 29 -4.14 12.24 -1.09
N ILE A 30 -3.19 13.15 -0.93
CA ILE A 30 -2.49 13.79 -2.05
C ILE A 30 -1.14 13.09 -2.22
N MET A 31 -0.99 12.35 -3.31
CA MET A 31 0.23 11.61 -3.62
C MET A 31 1.42 12.57 -3.80
N GLN A 32 2.48 12.33 -3.05
CA GLN A 32 3.76 13.02 -3.18
C GLN A 32 4.88 11.99 -3.10
N LEU A 33 5.64 11.84 -4.18
CA LEU A 33 6.72 10.84 -4.25
C LEU A 33 7.94 11.23 -3.41
N GLY A 34 8.10 12.52 -3.10
CA GLY A 34 9.25 13.00 -2.34
C GLY A 34 10.58 12.58 -2.98
N PRO A 35 11.55 12.05 -2.20
CA PRO A 35 12.84 11.59 -2.70
C PRO A 35 12.75 10.49 -3.75
N ILE A 36 11.70 9.64 -3.71
CA ILE A 36 11.50 8.53 -4.65
C ILE A 36 11.45 9.01 -6.11
N ALA A 37 10.96 10.22 -6.35
CA ALA A 37 10.92 10.83 -7.69
C ALA A 37 12.30 10.97 -8.34
N LYS A 38 13.39 10.89 -7.56
CA LYS A 38 14.79 11.02 -8.02
C LYS A 38 15.52 9.68 -8.15
N TRP A 39 14.85 8.55 -7.92
CA TRP A 39 15.46 7.22 -7.98
C TRP A 39 15.64 6.67 -9.40
N GLY A 40 15.24 7.44 -10.42
CA GLY A 40 15.36 7.01 -11.82
C GLY A 40 14.31 5.99 -12.26
N LEU A 41 13.21 5.88 -11.50
CA LEU A 41 12.11 4.98 -11.82
C LEU A 41 11.25 5.53 -12.97
N ASN A 42 10.65 4.64 -13.75
CA ASN A 42 9.68 5.01 -14.78
C ASN A 42 8.38 5.48 -14.12
N LEU A 43 8.15 6.78 -14.13
CA LEU A 43 7.01 7.43 -13.49
C LEU A 43 5.89 7.75 -14.48
N ASN A 44 4.66 7.58 -14.04
CA ASN A 44 3.48 8.14 -14.68
C ASN A 44 2.87 9.19 -13.75
N LYS A 45 3.14 10.48 -14.02
CA LYS A 45 2.76 11.61 -13.14
C LYS A 45 3.34 11.42 -11.72
N LYS A 46 2.49 11.06 -10.76
CA LYS A 46 2.85 10.84 -9.34
C LYS A 46 2.78 9.36 -8.94
N THR A 47 2.82 8.44 -9.92
CA THR A 47 2.77 6.99 -9.69
C THR A 47 3.94 6.31 -10.40
N ILE A 48 4.27 5.11 -9.97
CA ILE A 48 5.40 4.31 -10.44
C ILE A 48 4.87 3.21 -11.35
N ASN A 49 5.36 3.16 -12.60
CA ASN A 49 5.01 2.08 -13.51
C ASN A 49 5.64 0.77 -13.07
N VAL A 50 4.84 -0.30 -13.12
CA VAL A 50 5.25 -1.65 -12.75
C VAL A 50 4.74 -2.67 -13.76
N ASP A 51 5.39 -3.84 -13.84
CA ASP A 51 4.81 -4.99 -14.53
C ASP A 51 3.69 -5.62 -13.69
N THR A 52 2.73 -6.26 -14.34
CA THR A 52 1.57 -6.85 -13.66
C THR A 52 1.79 -8.28 -13.17
N GLU A 53 2.93 -8.89 -13.51
CA GLU A 53 3.27 -10.24 -13.07
C GLU A 53 3.88 -10.26 -11.68
N LYS A 54 4.74 -9.29 -11.40
CA LYS A 54 5.58 -9.25 -10.18
C LYS A 54 5.43 -7.95 -9.39
N PHE A 55 4.87 -6.91 -10.02
CA PHE A 55 4.87 -5.53 -9.51
C PHE A 55 6.28 -4.95 -9.30
N GLU A 56 7.24 -5.43 -10.11
CA GLU A 56 8.59 -4.90 -10.18
C GLU A 56 8.61 -3.64 -11.07
N THR A 57 9.40 -2.65 -10.68
CA THR A 57 9.63 -1.46 -11.49
C THR A 57 10.62 -1.76 -12.62
N ASP A 58 10.94 -0.77 -13.44
CA ASP A 58 12.02 -0.84 -14.42
C ASP A 58 13.42 -0.96 -13.78
N GLN A 59 13.53 -0.69 -12.47
CA GLN A 59 14.75 -0.92 -11.69
C GLN A 59 14.64 -2.24 -10.93
N LYS A 60 15.52 -3.19 -11.30
CA LYS A 60 15.54 -4.54 -10.71
C LYS A 60 15.66 -4.53 -9.20
N GLY A 61 14.76 -5.28 -8.54
CA GLY A 61 14.74 -5.39 -7.08
C GLY A 61 13.93 -4.30 -6.39
N ILE A 62 13.36 -3.36 -7.14
CA ILE A 62 12.43 -2.34 -6.61
C ILE A 62 11.02 -2.68 -7.06
N PHE A 63 10.11 -2.79 -6.09
CA PHE A 63 8.70 -3.13 -6.30
C PHE A 63 7.83 -1.98 -5.81
N ALA A 64 6.68 -1.77 -6.47
CA ALA A 64 5.70 -0.81 -6.02
C ALA A 64 4.31 -1.44 -6.06
N VAL A 65 3.55 -1.28 -4.96
CA VAL A 65 2.21 -1.84 -4.77
C VAL A 65 1.28 -0.81 -4.12
N GLY A 66 -0.01 -1.02 -4.21
CA GLY A 66 -1.01 -0.11 -3.66
C GLY A 66 -1.19 1.13 -4.53
N ASP A 67 -1.63 2.23 -3.95
CA ASP A 67 -2.02 3.44 -4.68
C ASP A 67 -0.88 4.12 -5.43
N ILE A 68 0.37 3.85 -5.04
CA ILE A 68 1.56 4.42 -5.66
C ILE A 68 1.91 3.76 -7.00
N CYS A 69 1.54 2.50 -7.22
CA CYS A 69 1.86 1.81 -8.46
C CYS A 69 0.86 2.12 -9.58
N ASN A 70 1.33 2.00 -10.81
CA ASN A 70 0.54 2.22 -12.02
C ASN A 70 0.76 1.08 -13.03
N TYR A 71 -0.33 0.58 -13.58
CA TYR A 71 -0.38 -0.41 -14.66
C TYR A 71 -1.75 -0.35 -15.36
N PRO A 72 -1.92 -0.90 -16.57
CA PRO A 72 -3.20 -0.93 -17.27
C PRO A 72 -4.29 -1.59 -16.44
N GLY A 73 -5.43 -0.91 -16.26
CA GLY A 73 -6.56 -1.42 -15.46
C GLY A 73 -6.40 -1.26 -13.93
N LYS A 74 -5.44 -0.47 -13.46
CA LYS A 74 -5.25 -0.20 -12.03
C LYS A 74 -6.49 0.38 -11.38
N LEU A 75 -6.94 -0.28 -10.31
CA LEU A 75 -7.95 0.22 -9.38
C LEU A 75 -7.30 0.55 -8.03
N LYS A 76 -7.53 1.77 -7.54
CA LYS A 76 -7.03 2.20 -6.22
C LYS A 76 -7.94 1.71 -5.11
N LEU A 77 -7.87 0.42 -4.82
CA LEU A 77 -8.62 -0.27 -3.78
C LEU A 77 -7.66 -0.99 -2.85
N ILE A 78 -8.03 -1.10 -1.58
CA ILE A 78 -7.30 -1.88 -0.58
C ILE A 78 -7.12 -3.34 -1.04
N LEU A 79 -8.19 -3.92 -1.60
CA LEU A 79 -8.16 -5.28 -2.15
C LEU A 79 -7.09 -5.45 -3.23
N SER A 80 -7.00 -4.49 -4.17
CA SER A 80 -5.98 -4.50 -5.22
C SER A 80 -4.57 -4.46 -4.62
N GLY A 81 -4.35 -3.59 -3.65
CA GLY A 81 -3.06 -3.48 -2.96
C GLY A 81 -2.63 -4.76 -2.25
N PHE A 82 -3.55 -5.48 -1.63
CA PHE A 82 -3.24 -6.80 -1.02
C PHE A 82 -2.86 -7.85 -2.07
N HIS A 83 -3.58 -7.93 -3.18
CA HIS A 83 -3.26 -8.83 -4.28
C HIS A 83 -1.88 -8.52 -4.88
N GLU A 84 -1.64 -7.26 -5.18
CA GLU A 84 -0.36 -6.75 -5.69
C GLU A 84 0.79 -7.10 -4.74
N GLY A 85 0.59 -6.87 -3.43
CA GLY A 85 1.55 -7.19 -2.38
C GLY A 85 1.88 -8.68 -2.30
N ALA A 86 0.89 -9.57 -2.49
CA ALA A 86 1.11 -11.01 -2.51
C ALA A 86 2.00 -11.44 -3.68
N LEU A 87 1.79 -10.88 -4.88
CA LEU A 87 2.60 -11.17 -6.06
C LEU A 87 4.02 -10.59 -5.93
N ALA A 88 4.15 -9.35 -5.46
CA ALA A 88 5.43 -8.72 -5.19
C ALA A 88 6.25 -9.50 -4.14
N ALA A 89 5.63 -9.92 -3.04
CA ALA A 89 6.29 -10.69 -1.98
C ALA A 89 6.85 -12.03 -2.52
N ARG A 90 6.09 -12.70 -3.39
CA ARG A 90 6.56 -13.92 -4.06
C ARG A 90 7.77 -13.67 -4.94
N ALA A 91 7.79 -12.56 -5.68
CA ALA A 91 8.92 -12.17 -6.52
C ALA A 91 10.14 -11.78 -5.67
N CYS A 92 9.94 -10.99 -4.61
CA CYS A 92 10.97 -10.64 -3.64
C CYS A 92 11.63 -11.89 -3.01
N PHE A 93 10.83 -12.90 -2.64
CA PHE A 93 11.36 -14.15 -2.08
C PHE A 93 12.35 -14.82 -3.04
N LYS A 94 12.01 -14.91 -4.32
CA LYS A 94 12.89 -15.52 -5.33
C LYS A 94 14.21 -14.76 -5.52
N LEU A 95 14.18 -13.43 -5.38
CA LEU A 95 15.38 -12.60 -5.47
C LEU A 95 16.24 -12.70 -4.21
N ALA A 96 15.62 -12.65 -3.04
CA ALA A 96 16.31 -12.69 -1.75
C ALA A 96 16.85 -14.09 -1.41
N ARG A 97 16.22 -15.14 -1.94
CA ARG A 97 16.52 -16.54 -1.64
C ARG A 97 16.55 -17.41 -2.90
N PRO A 98 17.50 -17.16 -3.83
CA PRO A 98 17.51 -17.79 -5.15
C PRO A 98 17.70 -19.33 -5.08
N ASN A 99 18.34 -19.83 -4.02
CA ASN A 99 18.61 -21.24 -3.84
C ASN A 99 17.52 -21.97 -3.03
N GLU A 100 16.51 -21.26 -2.53
CA GLU A 100 15.42 -21.86 -1.78
C GLU A 100 14.22 -22.11 -2.69
N LYS A 101 13.61 -23.30 -2.58
CA LYS A 101 12.39 -23.62 -3.30
C LYS A 101 11.20 -22.94 -2.63
N TYR A 102 10.54 -22.02 -3.34
CA TYR A 102 9.28 -21.48 -2.89
C TYR A 102 8.21 -22.57 -2.89
N ARG A 103 7.61 -22.84 -1.73
CA ARG A 103 6.44 -23.72 -1.60
C ARG A 103 5.22 -22.86 -1.33
N PHE A 104 4.25 -22.94 -2.21
CA PHE A 104 2.94 -22.35 -1.96
C PHE A 104 2.16 -23.30 -1.05
N GLU A 105 1.73 -22.82 0.11
CA GLU A 105 0.88 -23.55 1.05
C GLU A 105 -0.35 -22.71 1.36
N PHE A 106 -1.51 -23.36 1.38
CA PHE A 106 -2.71 -22.72 1.91
C PHE A 106 -2.61 -22.61 3.42
N THR A 107 -3.10 -21.50 3.99
CA THR A 107 -3.08 -21.24 5.44
C THR A 107 -3.73 -22.37 6.23
N THR A 108 -4.81 -22.94 5.69
CA THR A 108 -5.56 -24.06 6.29
C THR A 108 -4.81 -25.38 6.33
N SER A 109 -3.84 -25.60 5.44
CA SER A 109 -3.05 -26.82 5.36
C SER A 109 -1.61 -26.69 5.85
N SER A 110 -1.18 -25.46 6.19
CA SER A 110 0.17 -25.21 6.65
C SER A 110 0.39 -25.65 8.11
N LYS A 111 1.14 -26.72 8.28
CA LYS A 111 1.54 -27.22 9.62
C LYS A 111 2.31 -26.14 10.40
N THR A 112 3.14 -25.36 9.73
CA THR A 112 3.91 -24.28 10.36
C THR A 112 3.01 -23.20 10.96
N ILE A 113 1.96 -22.79 10.22
CA ILE A 113 1.00 -21.78 10.69
C ILE A 113 0.14 -22.36 11.81
N LYS A 114 -0.38 -23.60 11.66
CA LYS A 114 -1.14 -24.27 12.71
C LYS A 114 -0.35 -24.33 14.02
N ASN A 115 0.91 -24.75 13.97
CA ASN A 115 1.77 -24.79 15.16
C ASN A 115 1.97 -23.41 15.81
N ARG A 116 2.17 -22.34 14.99
CA ARG A 116 2.33 -20.98 15.51
C ARG A 116 1.05 -20.44 16.16
N LEU A 117 -0.10 -20.83 15.65
CA LEU A 117 -1.41 -20.44 16.17
C LEU A 117 -1.92 -21.35 17.29
N GLY A 118 -1.19 -22.43 17.64
CA GLY A 118 -1.61 -23.39 18.65
C GLY A 118 -2.83 -24.23 18.24
N VAL A 119 -3.15 -24.33 16.93
CA VAL A 119 -4.25 -25.12 16.41
C VAL A 119 -3.80 -26.57 16.33
N LYS A 120 -4.52 -27.46 17.01
CA LYS A 120 -4.31 -28.93 16.89
C LYS A 120 -5.01 -29.43 15.63
N ASP A 121 -4.40 -30.38 14.94
CA ASP A 121 -5.11 -31.16 13.91
C ASP A 121 -6.10 -32.10 14.64
N ASP A 122 -7.38 -32.04 14.27
CA ASP A 122 -8.40 -33.00 14.68
C ASP A 122 -8.17 -34.34 14.03
#